data_04298af0304b56fd93ad1bc4b7d4b94c
#
_entry.id   04298af0304b56fd93ad1bc4b7d4b94c
#
_cell.length_a   1.000
_cell.length_b   1.000
_cell.length_c   1.000
_cell.angle_alpha   90.00
_cell.angle_beta   90.00
_cell.angle_gamma   90.00
#
_symmetry.space_group_name_H-M   'P 1'
#
loop_
_entity.id
_entity.type
_entity.pdbx_description
1 polymer ?
#
loop_
_entity_poly.entity_id
_entity_poly.type
_entity_poly.pdbx_seq_one_letter_code
_entity_poly.pdbx_strand_id
1 'polypeptide(L)'
;HHRGIFDLFRSAASRHVAEADALLELVGISDQADRACGVLAYGDLKRVELAIALANEPKLLLMDEPTAGMAPKERMDLMRLTKKIVAEKGLSVLFTEHDMDIVFGQADRIIVLNRGQLVAEGKPEEVRADPLVQQVYLGAGTTYGAEKADA
;
A
#
# COMPACT_ATOMS: atom_id res chain seq x y z
N HIS A 1 5.91 -13.15 -47.72
CA HIS A 1 6.77 -12.74 -46.56
C HIS A 1 6.11 -11.73 -45.61
N HIS A 2 4.78 -11.65 -45.50
CA HIS A 2 4.06 -10.74 -44.57
C HIS A 2 3.66 -11.39 -43.22
N ARG A 3 3.99 -12.67 -42.98
CA ARG A 3 3.59 -13.37 -41.75
C ARG A 3 4.38 -12.95 -40.49
N GLY A 4 5.65 -12.54 -40.61
CA GLY A 4 6.53 -12.31 -39.45
C GLY A 4 6.17 -11.08 -38.62
N ILE A 5 5.61 -10.02 -39.19
CA ILE A 5 5.29 -8.78 -38.45
C ILE A 5 4.03 -8.98 -37.59
N PHE A 6 2.99 -9.62 -38.15
CA PHE A 6 1.77 -9.93 -37.38
C PHE A 6 2.00 -10.93 -36.24
N ASP A 7 2.89 -11.92 -36.45
CA ASP A 7 3.26 -12.88 -35.39
C ASP A 7 4.08 -12.20 -34.28
N LEU A 8 4.89 -11.19 -34.62
CA LEU A 8 5.63 -10.39 -33.64
C LEU A 8 4.68 -9.56 -32.77
N PHE A 9 3.68 -8.91 -33.36
CA PHE A 9 2.66 -8.15 -32.62
C PHE A 9 1.76 -9.04 -31.77
N ARG A 10 1.36 -10.22 -32.26
CA ARG A 10 0.61 -11.21 -31.45
C ARG A 10 1.44 -11.72 -30.28
N SER A 11 2.72 -11.99 -30.48
CA SER A 11 3.62 -12.44 -29.41
C SER A 11 3.85 -11.35 -28.36
N ALA A 12 3.97 -10.08 -28.77
CA ALA A 12 4.08 -8.95 -27.85
C ALA A 12 2.79 -8.77 -27.03
N ALA A 13 1.63 -8.77 -27.70
CA ALA A 13 0.34 -8.63 -27.02
C ALA A 13 0.08 -9.77 -26.02
N SER A 14 0.38 -11.02 -26.37
CA SER A 14 0.21 -12.16 -25.46
C SER A 14 1.15 -12.11 -24.26
N ARG A 15 2.36 -11.55 -24.41
CA ARG A 15 3.30 -11.35 -23.32
C ARG A 15 2.79 -10.32 -22.33
N HIS A 16 2.28 -9.18 -22.81
CA HIS A 16 1.74 -8.14 -21.96
C HIS A 16 0.47 -8.58 -21.20
N VAL A 17 -0.36 -9.42 -21.82
CA VAL A 17 -1.50 -10.04 -21.12
C VAL A 17 -1.01 -10.93 -19.99
N ALA A 18 -0.04 -11.80 -20.23
CA ALA A 18 0.50 -12.68 -19.19
C ALA A 18 1.20 -11.91 -18.05
N GLU A 19 1.88 -10.80 -18.36
CA GLU A 19 2.46 -9.89 -17.37
C GLU A 19 1.36 -9.21 -16.53
N ALA A 20 0.28 -8.75 -17.16
CA ALA A 20 -0.87 -8.17 -16.47
C ALA A 20 -1.56 -9.19 -15.56
N ASP A 21 -1.80 -10.42 -16.05
CA ASP A 21 -2.41 -11.50 -15.27
C ASP A 21 -1.56 -11.84 -14.02
N ALA A 22 -0.23 -11.90 -14.17
CA ALA A 22 0.67 -12.13 -13.04
C ALA A 22 0.63 -10.99 -12.01
N LEU A 23 0.47 -9.74 -12.43
CA LEU A 23 0.31 -8.60 -11.53
C LEU A 23 -1.03 -8.64 -10.80
N LEU A 24 -2.13 -8.99 -11.50
CA LEU A 24 -3.44 -9.15 -10.89
C LEU A 24 -3.47 -10.30 -9.86
N GLU A 25 -2.76 -11.39 -10.16
CA GLU A 25 -2.57 -12.50 -9.21
C GLU A 25 -1.78 -12.04 -7.97
N LEU A 26 -0.69 -11.29 -8.18
CA LEU A 26 0.15 -10.76 -7.11
C LEU A 26 -0.65 -9.88 -6.13
N VAL A 27 -1.57 -9.06 -6.65
CA VAL A 27 -2.42 -8.19 -5.81
C VAL A 27 -3.74 -8.85 -5.40
N GLY A 28 -3.99 -10.10 -5.83
CA GLY A 28 -5.11 -10.93 -5.37
C GLY A 28 -6.46 -10.55 -5.94
N ILE A 29 -6.53 -10.16 -7.23
CA ILE A 29 -7.77 -9.80 -7.95
C ILE A 29 -7.84 -10.42 -9.36
N SER A 30 -7.24 -11.59 -9.56
CA SER A 30 -7.26 -12.28 -10.87
C SER A 30 -8.69 -12.56 -11.38
N ASP A 31 -9.63 -12.78 -10.48
CA ASP A 31 -11.06 -13.00 -10.79
C ASP A 31 -11.75 -11.73 -11.35
N GLN A 32 -11.11 -10.59 -11.28
CA GLN A 32 -11.60 -9.32 -11.80
C GLN A 32 -10.98 -8.93 -13.15
N ALA A 33 -10.09 -9.76 -13.73
CA ALA A 33 -9.28 -9.40 -14.91
C ALA A 33 -10.11 -8.93 -16.11
N ASP A 34 -11.28 -9.53 -16.36
CA ASP A 34 -12.16 -9.19 -17.49
C ASP A 34 -13.18 -8.09 -17.17
N ARG A 35 -13.13 -7.49 -15.97
CA ARG A 35 -14.10 -6.46 -15.56
C ARG A 35 -13.57 -5.06 -15.83
N ALA A 36 -14.47 -4.17 -16.27
CA ALA A 36 -14.12 -2.76 -16.41
C ALA A 36 -13.81 -2.14 -15.02
N CYS A 37 -12.76 -1.31 -14.92
CA CYS A 37 -12.39 -0.66 -13.66
C CYS A 37 -13.52 0.13 -13.01
N GLY A 38 -14.41 0.76 -13.81
CA GLY A 38 -15.52 1.56 -13.32
C GLY A 38 -16.62 0.78 -12.56
N VAL A 39 -16.58 -0.57 -12.58
CA VAL A 39 -17.54 -1.41 -11.83
C VAL A 39 -16.89 -2.19 -10.70
N LEU A 40 -15.58 -2.00 -10.47
CA LEU A 40 -14.87 -2.63 -9.38
C LEU A 40 -15.26 -2.02 -8.02
N ALA A 41 -15.23 -2.83 -6.98
CA ALA A 41 -15.25 -2.32 -5.61
C ALA A 41 -14.04 -1.42 -5.35
N TYR A 42 -14.18 -0.44 -4.46
CA TYR A 42 -13.12 0.55 -4.22
C TYR A 42 -11.80 -0.10 -3.75
N GLY A 43 -11.89 -1.13 -2.90
CA GLY A 43 -10.71 -1.89 -2.46
C GLY A 43 -9.99 -2.61 -3.60
N ASP A 44 -10.75 -3.17 -4.57
CA ASP A 44 -10.17 -3.81 -5.75
C ASP A 44 -9.53 -2.78 -6.68
N LEU A 45 -10.13 -1.59 -6.82
CA LEU A 45 -9.53 -0.49 -7.58
C LEU A 45 -8.18 -0.07 -6.98
N LYS A 46 -8.06 0.00 -5.65
CA LYS A 46 -6.77 0.28 -4.97
C LYS A 46 -5.73 -0.82 -5.21
N ARG A 47 -6.14 -2.07 -5.35
CA ARG A 47 -5.26 -3.19 -5.74
C ARG A 47 -4.81 -3.07 -7.21
N VAL A 48 -5.69 -2.62 -8.12
CA VAL A 48 -5.32 -2.31 -9.50
C VAL A 48 -4.28 -1.18 -9.55
N GLU A 49 -4.47 -0.09 -8.79
CA GLU A 49 -3.49 1.00 -8.68
C GLU A 49 -2.12 0.48 -8.22
N LEU A 50 -2.08 -0.40 -7.22
CA LEU A 50 -0.86 -1.05 -6.76
C LEU A 50 -0.22 -1.92 -7.85
N ALA A 51 -1.01 -2.72 -8.57
CA ALA A 51 -0.52 -3.53 -9.69
C ALA A 51 0.11 -2.68 -10.80
N ILE A 52 -0.52 -1.56 -11.16
CA ILE A 52 0.01 -0.60 -12.15
C ILE A 52 1.34 0.00 -11.66
N ALA A 53 1.43 0.39 -10.38
CA ALA A 53 2.66 0.92 -9.81
C ALA A 53 3.81 -0.11 -9.83
N LEU A 54 3.49 -1.39 -9.66
CA LEU A 54 4.46 -2.50 -9.69
C LEU A 54 4.88 -2.92 -11.10
N ALA A 55 4.10 -2.58 -12.14
CA ALA A 55 4.36 -3.01 -13.52
C ALA A 55 5.71 -2.51 -14.08
N ASN A 56 6.23 -1.40 -13.56
CA ASN A 56 7.53 -0.85 -13.97
C ASN A 56 8.71 -1.37 -13.11
N GLU A 57 8.51 -2.40 -12.30
CA GLU A 57 9.54 -2.98 -11.43
C GLU A 57 10.29 -1.92 -10.60
N PRO A 58 9.57 -1.05 -9.87
CA PRO A 58 10.20 0.05 -9.13
C PRO A 58 11.10 -0.48 -8.02
N LYS A 59 12.10 0.30 -7.63
CA LYS A 59 12.88 0.07 -6.40
C LYS A 59 12.24 0.74 -5.19
N LEU A 60 11.44 1.77 -5.42
CA LEU A 60 10.74 2.54 -4.41
C LEU A 60 9.30 2.81 -4.88
N LEU A 61 8.32 2.47 -4.04
CA LEU A 61 6.93 2.89 -4.20
C LEU A 61 6.68 4.14 -3.35
N LEU A 62 6.02 5.12 -3.95
CA LEU A 62 5.51 6.30 -3.25
C LEU A 62 3.98 6.21 -3.24
N MET A 63 3.39 6.23 -2.06
CA MET A 63 1.94 6.09 -1.88
C MET A 63 1.42 7.24 -1.01
N ASP A 64 0.48 7.99 -1.53
CA ASP A 64 -0.15 9.09 -0.81
C ASP A 64 -1.53 8.66 -0.33
N GLU A 65 -1.71 8.57 0.99
CA GLU A 65 -2.93 8.12 1.66
C GLU A 65 -3.56 6.85 1.02
N PRO A 66 -2.80 5.75 0.88
CA PRO A 66 -3.24 4.59 0.09
C PRO A 66 -4.54 3.96 0.61
N THR A 67 -4.87 4.17 1.88
CA THR A 67 -6.04 3.57 2.52
C THR A 67 -7.23 4.54 2.69
N ALA A 68 -7.11 5.78 2.21
CA ALA A 68 -8.18 6.78 2.31
C ALA A 68 -9.49 6.28 1.70
N GLY A 69 -10.60 6.45 2.41
CA GLY A 69 -11.94 6.06 1.94
C GLY A 69 -12.27 4.56 2.02
N MET A 70 -11.34 3.71 2.49
CA MET A 70 -11.56 2.26 2.65
C MET A 70 -12.16 1.91 4.02
N ALA A 71 -12.88 0.79 4.10
CA ALA A 71 -13.32 0.23 5.37
C ALA A 71 -12.11 -0.26 6.20
N PRO A 72 -12.18 -0.26 7.56
CA PRO A 72 -11.05 -0.58 8.43
C PRO A 72 -10.35 -1.91 8.10
N LYS A 73 -11.13 -2.95 7.82
CA LYS A 73 -10.60 -4.26 7.43
C LYS A 73 -9.84 -4.19 6.10
N GLU A 74 -10.40 -3.54 5.10
CA GLU A 74 -9.80 -3.42 3.76
C GLU A 74 -8.48 -2.63 3.80
N ARG A 75 -8.39 -1.57 4.64
CA ARG A 75 -7.15 -0.81 4.88
C ARG A 75 -6.03 -1.74 5.33
N MET A 76 -6.30 -2.51 6.38
CA MET A 76 -5.32 -3.45 6.94
C MET A 76 -4.92 -4.53 5.94
N ASP A 77 -5.86 -5.05 5.16
CA ASP A 77 -5.61 -6.08 4.17
C ASP A 77 -4.76 -5.55 3.00
N LEU A 78 -5.02 -4.32 2.53
CA LEU A 78 -4.21 -3.67 1.49
C LEU A 78 -2.77 -3.43 1.98
N MET A 79 -2.59 -2.90 3.19
CA MET A 79 -1.26 -2.60 3.71
C MET A 79 -0.46 -3.85 4.04
N ARG A 80 -1.09 -4.92 4.55
CA ARG A 80 -0.45 -6.23 4.73
C ARG A 80 0.00 -6.83 3.39
N LEU A 81 -0.86 -6.75 2.37
CA LEU A 81 -0.52 -7.19 1.02
C LEU A 81 0.69 -6.41 0.49
N THR A 82 0.66 -5.08 0.60
CA THR A 82 1.78 -4.21 0.19
C THR A 82 3.07 -4.61 0.92
N LYS A 83 3.04 -4.78 2.24
CA LYS A 83 4.21 -5.19 3.04
C LYS A 83 4.76 -6.55 2.60
N LYS A 84 3.89 -7.51 2.31
CA LYS A 84 4.27 -8.83 1.78
C LYS A 84 5.00 -8.70 0.44
N ILE A 85 4.41 -7.96 -0.52
CA ILE A 85 4.98 -7.75 -1.87
C ILE A 85 6.35 -7.06 -1.77
N VAL A 86 6.46 -6.04 -0.92
CA VAL A 86 7.70 -5.30 -0.67
C VAL A 86 8.81 -6.24 -0.19
N ALA A 87 8.52 -7.09 0.78
CA ALA A 87 9.47 -8.05 1.31
C ALA A 87 9.89 -9.10 0.26
N GLU A 88 8.94 -9.63 -0.52
CA GLU A 88 9.20 -10.65 -1.54
C GLU A 88 9.99 -10.10 -2.73
N LYS A 89 9.73 -8.86 -3.13
CA LYS A 89 10.40 -8.22 -4.28
C LYS A 89 11.65 -7.41 -3.90
N GLY A 90 11.95 -7.24 -2.61
CA GLY A 90 13.11 -6.48 -2.14
C GLY A 90 13.05 -4.99 -2.49
N LEU A 91 11.86 -4.41 -2.54
CA LEU A 91 11.65 -2.99 -2.81
C LEU A 91 11.36 -2.21 -1.51
N SER A 92 11.40 -0.89 -1.58
CA SER A 92 11.07 -0.01 -0.47
C SER A 92 9.74 0.70 -0.74
N VAL A 93 9.05 1.09 0.34
CA VAL A 93 7.83 1.91 0.26
C VAL A 93 7.98 3.13 1.15
N LEU A 94 7.59 4.29 0.65
CA LEU A 94 7.29 5.48 1.42
C LEU A 94 5.80 5.78 1.24
N PHE A 95 5.06 5.85 2.33
CA PHE A 95 3.64 6.20 2.28
C PHE A 95 3.32 7.32 3.28
N THR A 96 2.35 8.15 2.93
CA THR A 96 1.73 9.10 3.85
C THR A 96 0.43 8.50 4.37
N GLU A 97 0.14 8.67 5.63
CA GLU A 97 -1.10 8.23 6.27
C GLU A 97 -1.40 9.06 7.51
N HIS A 98 -2.68 9.19 7.82
CA HIS A 98 -3.17 9.81 9.04
C HIS A 98 -3.89 8.82 9.97
N ASP A 99 -4.09 7.57 9.53
CA ASP A 99 -4.59 6.47 10.36
C ASP A 99 -3.43 5.90 11.19
N MET A 100 -3.43 6.18 12.49
CA MET A 100 -2.34 5.79 13.38
C MET A 100 -2.20 4.28 13.53
N ASP A 101 -3.29 3.51 13.42
CA ASP A 101 -3.24 2.04 13.47
C ASP A 101 -2.49 1.48 12.27
N ILE A 102 -2.70 2.06 11.09
CA ILE A 102 -1.95 1.72 9.89
C ILE A 102 -0.48 2.11 10.04
N VAL A 103 -0.21 3.35 10.43
CA VAL A 103 1.17 3.86 10.55
C VAL A 103 1.97 3.00 11.53
N PHE A 104 1.50 2.85 12.77
CA PHE A 104 2.22 2.11 13.81
C PHE A 104 2.23 0.59 13.58
N GLY A 105 1.24 0.06 12.87
CA GLY A 105 1.14 -1.38 12.59
C GLY A 105 1.93 -1.85 11.37
N GLN A 106 2.22 -0.97 10.42
CA GLN A 106 2.80 -1.38 9.13
C GLN A 106 4.16 -0.77 8.82
N ALA A 107 4.48 0.43 9.34
CA ALA A 107 5.76 1.08 9.09
C ALA A 107 6.90 0.44 9.90
N ASP A 108 8.09 0.38 9.30
CA ASP A 108 9.33 -0.02 9.99
C ASP A 108 10.06 1.22 10.55
N ARG A 109 9.83 2.39 9.95
CA ARG A 109 10.33 3.70 10.38
C ARG A 109 9.28 4.76 10.10
N ILE A 110 9.09 5.70 11.03
CA ILE A 110 8.10 6.76 10.94
C ILE A 110 8.81 8.10 10.96
N ILE A 111 8.34 9.01 10.11
CA ILE A 111 8.72 10.42 10.09
C ILE A 111 7.45 11.22 10.37
N VAL A 112 7.45 12.02 11.42
CA VAL A 112 6.32 12.87 11.82
C VAL A 112 6.58 14.30 11.44
N LEU A 113 5.70 14.85 10.60
CA LEU A 113 5.77 16.23 10.15
C LEU A 113 4.59 17.02 10.70
N ASN A 114 4.84 18.22 11.18
CA ASN A 114 3.81 19.18 11.55
C ASN A 114 4.15 20.57 10.97
N ARG A 115 3.26 21.12 10.17
CA ARG A 115 3.42 22.41 9.51
C ARG A 115 4.77 22.57 8.77
N GLY A 116 5.20 21.50 8.09
CA GLY A 116 6.46 21.46 7.34
C GLY A 116 7.73 21.29 8.19
N GLN A 117 7.60 21.09 9.50
CA GLN A 117 8.72 20.84 10.39
C GLN A 117 8.76 19.37 10.83
N LEU A 118 9.95 18.82 10.94
CA LEU A 118 10.18 17.50 11.50
C LEU A 118 9.95 17.54 13.01
N VAL A 119 8.99 16.74 13.49
CA VAL A 119 8.64 16.64 14.92
C VAL A 119 9.35 15.45 15.56
N ALA A 120 9.28 14.29 14.91
CA ALA A 120 9.91 13.06 15.39
C ALA A 120 10.28 12.16 14.23
N GLU A 121 11.28 11.30 14.44
CA GLU A 121 11.71 10.29 13.49
C GLU A 121 12.29 9.11 14.25
N GLY A 122 11.88 7.88 13.91
CA GLY A 122 12.37 6.69 14.58
C GLY A 122 11.53 5.44 14.28
N LYS A 123 11.74 4.42 15.08
CA LYS A 123 10.90 3.21 15.07
C LYS A 123 9.51 3.51 15.61
N PRO A 124 8.50 2.70 15.26
CA PRO A 124 7.12 2.91 15.73
C PRO A 124 7.00 3.08 17.24
N GLU A 125 7.73 2.29 18.04
CA GLU A 125 7.70 2.35 19.49
C GLU A 125 8.27 3.66 20.03
N GLU A 126 9.37 4.14 19.43
CA GLU A 126 10.05 5.38 19.82
C GLU A 126 9.17 6.59 19.52
N VAL A 127 8.62 6.63 18.29
CA VAL A 127 7.75 7.72 17.84
C VAL A 127 6.43 7.76 18.64
N ARG A 128 5.85 6.60 18.94
CA ARG A 128 4.63 6.52 19.78
C ARG A 128 4.84 7.04 21.19
N ALA A 129 6.03 6.85 21.76
CA ALA A 129 6.39 7.32 23.10
C ALA A 129 6.79 8.79 23.17
N ASP A 130 7.02 9.45 22.01
CA ASP A 130 7.45 10.85 21.96
C ASP A 130 6.34 11.78 22.49
N PRO A 131 6.61 12.63 23.50
CA PRO A 131 5.61 13.51 24.08
C PRO A 131 5.03 14.54 23.10
N LEU A 132 5.82 15.01 22.11
CA LEU A 132 5.35 15.96 21.10
C LEU A 132 4.38 15.28 20.13
N VAL A 133 4.67 14.03 19.75
CA VAL A 133 3.77 13.24 18.90
C VAL A 133 2.46 12.97 19.63
N GLN A 134 2.52 12.59 20.90
CA GLN A 134 1.33 12.38 21.72
C GLN A 134 0.49 13.65 21.83
N GLN A 135 1.11 14.78 22.05
CA GLN A 135 0.41 16.07 22.15
C GLN A 135 -0.26 16.49 20.84
N VAL A 136 0.42 16.29 19.70
CA VAL A 136 -0.03 16.81 18.38
C VAL A 136 -1.03 15.87 17.71
N TYR A 137 -0.82 14.56 17.80
CA TYR A 137 -1.56 13.58 17.02
C TYR A 137 -2.42 12.62 17.81
N LEU A 138 -2.04 12.29 19.05
CA LEU A 138 -2.76 11.31 19.88
C LEU A 138 -3.70 11.97 20.89
N GLY A 139 -3.63 13.30 21.06
CA GLY A 139 -4.41 14.06 22.03
C GLY A 139 -3.92 13.84 23.47
N ALA A 140 -3.88 14.87 24.28
CA ALA A 140 -3.56 14.76 25.70
C ALA A 140 -4.69 14.00 26.42
N GLY A 141 -4.59 12.67 26.51
CA GLY A 141 -5.52 11.86 27.28
C GLY A 141 -6.02 10.55 26.69
N THR A 142 -5.64 10.19 25.46
CA THR A 142 -5.98 8.87 24.93
C THR A 142 -4.79 7.92 25.15
N THR A 143 -4.81 7.22 26.26
CA THR A 143 -3.93 6.06 26.50
C THR A 143 -4.33 4.96 25.50
N TYR A 144 -3.76 4.97 24.31
CA TYR A 144 -3.78 3.85 23.39
C TYR A 144 -2.98 2.70 24.02
N GLY A 145 -3.66 1.80 24.69
CA GLY A 145 -3.01 0.61 25.25
C GLY A 145 -3.61 0.01 26.50
N ALA A 146 -4.69 0.56 27.05
CA ALA A 146 -5.27 0.04 28.31
C ALA A 146 -6.47 -0.92 28.16
N GLU A 147 -6.89 -1.28 26.93
CA GLU A 147 -8.16 -2.03 26.72
C GLU A 147 -7.98 -3.42 26.09
N LYS A 148 -6.88 -4.12 26.36
CA LYS A 148 -6.71 -5.55 26.01
C LYS A 148 -6.07 -6.39 27.10
N ALA A 149 -6.36 -6.09 28.37
CA ALA A 149 -5.85 -6.90 29.48
C ALA A 149 -6.95 -7.49 30.39
N ASP A 150 -8.23 -7.40 30.02
CA ASP A 150 -9.30 -8.11 30.78
C ASP A 150 -10.44 -8.49 29.79
N ALA A 151 -10.32 -9.66 29.16
CA ALA A 151 -11.43 -10.51 28.74
C ALA A 151 -10.90 -11.88 28.29
#